data_9ab2bcf435233d4a9e3135656efe1902
#
_entry.id   9ab2bcf435233d4a9e3135656efe1902
#
_cell.length_a   1.000
_cell.length_b   1.000
_cell.length_c   1.000
_cell.angle_alpha   90.00
_cell.angle_beta   90.00
_cell.angle_gamma   90.00
#
_symmetry.space_group_name_H-M   'P 1'
#
loop_
_entity.id
_entity.type
_entity.pdbx_description
1 polymer ?
#
loop_
_entity_poly.entity_id
_entity_poly.type
_entity_poly.pdbx_seq_one_letter_code
_entity_poly.pdbx_strand_id
1 'polypeptide(L)'
;PFFLIDDGWARKWYDDGDYDYCGPGGFHTSNSRFPDMKALAGQLRDAGFRPGLWMRPLSAWVGAPEEMLLAGYEEELPDRYFDPTVESVREYIRKCFATYREWGYEMVKHDFTTFDMFRRWGHSMIEDGDMTKGDWQFHDTTKTNAEVVLQLYHDIRDAAGDDISLIGCNTISHLGAGIFEIQRIGDDTSGREWFPTIHNGVNCIAFRAAQHNAFYAIDADCVAITKKVEWRLSQRWLQLVAESGTPLFVSPLPEVLGPEQMEALKKSFEIASKTQATCEPLDWMETRLPARWTLLGREVSFDWEHPGE
;
A
#
# COMPACT_ATOMS: atom_id res chain seq x y z
N PRO A 1 -2.76 -15.75 8.12
CA PRO A 1 -2.71 -14.73 7.07
C PRO A 1 -3.49 -13.48 7.47
N PHE A 2 -3.20 -12.32 6.85
CA PHE A 2 -3.99 -11.11 6.96
C PHE A 2 -5.08 -11.06 5.90
N PHE A 3 -6.17 -10.38 6.21
CA PHE A 3 -7.18 -9.93 5.26
C PHE A 3 -7.23 -8.40 5.33
N LEU A 4 -6.75 -7.73 4.28
CA LEU A 4 -6.69 -6.28 4.21
C LEU A 4 -7.94 -5.74 3.50
N ILE A 5 -8.69 -4.88 4.17
CA ILE A 5 -9.75 -4.08 3.58
C ILE A 5 -9.12 -2.82 3.05
N ASP A 6 -9.03 -2.72 1.72
CA ASP A 6 -8.46 -1.56 1.03
C ASP A 6 -9.44 -0.38 1.01
N ASP A 7 -9.19 0.68 0.24
CA ASP A 7 -10.03 1.88 0.20
C ASP A 7 -11.52 1.57 -0.04
N GLY A 8 -12.38 2.45 0.46
CA GLY A 8 -13.84 2.39 0.28
C GLY A 8 -14.65 2.01 1.53
N TRP A 9 -14.01 1.79 2.68
CA TRP A 9 -14.70 1.50 3.95
C TRP A 9 -14.95 2.74 4.83
N ALA A 10 -14.06 3.72 4.73
CA ALA A 10 -14.15 4.94 5.52
C ALA A 10 -15.21 5.89 4.94
N ARG A 11 -15.64 6.84 5.74
CA ARG A 11 -16.47 7.95 5.27
C ARG A 11 -15.69 8.86 4.34
N LYS A 12 -15.47 8.40 3.13
CA LYS A 12 -14.92 9.17 2.06
C LYS A 12 -15.35 8.57 0.74
N TRP A 13 -15.81 9.43 -0.09
CA TRP A 13 -16.11 9.29 -1.51
C TRP A 13 -15.97 7.92 -2.23
N TYR A 14 -16.72 7.85 -3.20
CA TYR A 14 -17.08 6.91 -4.23
C TYR A 14 -18.27 6.04 -3.87
N ASP A 15 -19.43 6.47 -4.36
CA ASP A 15 -20.26 5.61 -5.14
C ASP A 15 -21.20 6.39 -6.03
N ASP A 16 -21.19 6.06 -7.31
CA ASP A 16 -22.27 6.22 -8.31
C ASP A 16 -23.20 7.42 -8.16
N GLY A 17 -22.69 8.54 -7.64
CA GLY A 17 -23.45 9.78 -7.44
C GLY A 17 -24.00 9.99 -6.03
N ASP A 18 -23.98 9.01 -5.18
CA ASP A 18 -24.27 9.18 -3.75
C ASP A 18 -22.97 9.39 -2.96
N TYR A 19 -22.54 10.62 -2.89
CA TYR A 19 -21.51 11.04 -1.96
C TYR A 19 -22.06 10.92 -0.54
N ASP A 20 -21.76 9.84 0.16
CA ASP A 20 -21.98 9.76 1.59
C ASP A 20 -20.97 10.65 2.33
N TYR A 21 -21.00 11.92 1.98
CA TYR A 21 -20.28 13.01 2.63
C TYR A 21 -20.92 13.30 3.98
N CYS A 22 -20.90 12.30 4.82
CA CYS A 22 -21.58 12.38 6.11
C CYS A 22 -20.64 12.95 7.16
N GLY A 23 -20.53 14.26 7.21
CA GLY A 23 -20.06 14.97 8.39
C GLY A 23 -18.64 14.69 8.87
N PRO A 24 -18.23 15.25 9.99
CA PRO A 24 -16.88 15.09 10.56
C PRO A 24 -16.63 13.63 10.93
N GLY A 25 -15.57 13.04 10.39
CA GLY A 25 -15.28 11.65 10.71
C GLY A 25 -13.96 11.13 10.18
N GLY A 26 -13.66 11.33 8.93
CA GLY A 26 -12.42 10.80 8.36
C GLY A 26 -12.23 9.30 8.60
N PHE A 27 -10.96 8.87 8.70
CA PHE A 27 -10.58 7.46 8.81
C PHE A 27 -10.77 6.80 10.17
N HIS A 28 -11.47 7.44 11.11
CA HIS A 28 -11.93 6.79 12.35
C HIS A 28 -13.43 6.51 12.35
N THR A 29 -14.10 6.69 11.20
CA THR A 29 -15.52 6.38 11.01
C THR A 29 -15.72 5.59 9.73
N SER A 30 -16.62 4.62 9.78
CA SER A 30 -16.99 3.82 8.62
C SER A 30 -18.21 4.38 7.89
N ASN A 31 -18.37 4.01 6.62
CA ASN A 31 -19.54 4.38 5.81
C ASN A 31 -20.68 3.35 5.95
N SER A 32 -21.79 3.59 5.25
CA SER A 32 -22.97 2.75 5.31
C SER A 32 -22.78 1.32 4.75
N ARG A 33 -21.79 1.10 3.88
CA ARG A 33 -21.44 -0.22 3.36
C ARG A 33 -20.71 -1.07 4.40
N PHE A 34 -20.03 -0.42 5.33
CA PHE A 34 -19.28 -1.03 6.42
C PHE A 34 -19.80 -0.55 7.78
N PRO A 35 -21.07 -0.84 8.13
CA PRO A 35 -21.74 -0.22 9.26
C PRO A 35 -21.16 -0.62 10.62
N ASP A 36 -20.47 -1.75 10.70
CA ASP A 36 -19.87 -2.27 11.95
C ASP A 36 -18.50 -2.91 11.67
N MET A 37 -17.45 -2.10 11.72
CA MET A 37 -16.07 -2.54 11.49
C MET A 37 -15.57 -3.50 12.56
N LYS A 38 -16.05 -3.38 13.79
CA LYS A 38 -15.69 -4.29 14.89
C LYS A 38 -16.29 -5.68 14.69
N ALA A 39 -17.54 -5.76 14.29
CA ALA A 39 -18.18 -7.03 13.97
C ALA A 39 -17.50 -7.69 12.75
N LEU A 40 -17.16 -6.90 11.74
CA LEU A 40 -16.43 -7.40 10.56
C LEU A 40 -15.04 -7.97 10.93
N ALA A 41 -14.29 -7.28 11.77
CA ALA A 41 -13.03 -7.80 12.29
C ALA A 41 -13.20 -9.11 13.04
N GLY A 42 -14.28 -9.26 13.82
CA GLY A 42 -14.64 -10.52 14.47
C GLY A 42 -14.89 -11.64 13.46
N GLN A 43 -15.70 -11.38 12.43
CA GLN A 43 -15.99 -12.35 11.36
C GLN A 43 -14.72 -12.79 10.61
N LEU A 44 -13.79 -11.87 10.34
CA LEU A 44 -12.52 -12.20 9.70
C LEU A 44 -11.67 -13.13 10.59
N ARG A 45 -11.63 -12.87 11.91
CA ARG A 45 -10.93 -13.77 12.85
C ARG A 45 -11.57 -15.14 12.94
N ASP A 46 -12.90 -15.20 12.98
CA ASP A 46 -13.62 -16.48 12.99
C ASP A 46 -13.36 -17.29 11.72
N ALA A 47 -13.11 -16.62 10.60
CA ALA A 47 -12.66 -17.22 9.35
C ALA A 47 -11.15 -17.55 9.30
N GLY A 48 -10.39 -17.28 10.36
CA GLY A 48 -8.97 -17.60 10.48
C GLY A 48 -8.01 -16.53 9.94
N PHE A 49 -8.49 -15.30 9.71
CA PHE A 49 -7.67 -14.18 9.25
C PHE A 49 -7.37 -13.18 10.38
N ARG A 50 -6.23 -12.51 10.26
CA ARG A 50 -5.93 -11.30 11.02
C ARG A 50 -6.45 -10.09 10.23
N PRO A 51 -7.30 -9.22 10.82
CA PRO A 51 -7.88 -8.10 10.09
C PRO A 51 -6.86 -6.98 9.82
N GLY A 52 -6.89 -6.42 8.61
CA GLY A 52 -6.13 -5.25 8.20
C GLY A 52 -7.00 -4.17 7.57
N LEU A 53 -6.55 -2.93 7.64
CA LEU A 53 -7.21 -1.77 7.06
C LEU A 53 -6.27 -0.92 6.21
N TRP A 54 -6.82 -0.30 5.18
CA TRP A 54 -6.20 0.81 4.46
C TRP A 54 -6.62 2.15 5.07
N MET A 55 -5.71 3.15 5.04
CA MET A 55 -6.02 4.52 5.39
C MET A 55 -5.21 5.53 4.59
N ARG A 56 -5.74 6.74 4.47
CA ARG A 56 -5.06 7.91 3.90
C ARG A 56 -4.96 9.00 4.98
N PRO A 57 -3.85 9.05 5.73
CA PRO A 57 -3.77 9.79 6.99
C PRO A 57 -3.90 11.30 6.82
N LEU A 58 -3.49 11.85 5.68
CA LEU A 58 -3.50 13.29 5.43
C LEU A 58 -4.70 13.77 4.60
N SER A 59 -5.61 12.88 4.20
CA SER A 59 -6.81 13.30 3.50
C SER A 59 -7.81 13.97 4.44
N ALA A 60 -8.13 15.23 4.18
CA ALA A 60 -9.07 15.99 4.97
C ALA A 60 -10.53 15.57 4.66
N TRP A 61 -11.38 15.58 5.68
CA TRP A 61 -12.83 15.42 5.51
C TRP A 61 -13.50 16.78 5.25
N VAL A 62 -14.72 16.75 4.73
CA VAL A 62 -15.50 17.95 4.53
C VAL A 62 -15.80 18.64 5.87
N GLY A 63 -15.50 19.95 5.96
CA GLY A 63 -15.66 20.70 7.20
C GLY A 63 -14.55 20.47 8.22
N ALA A 64 -13.40 19.93 7.81
CA ALA A 64 -12.21 19.92 8.64
C ALA A 64 -11.81 21.36 9.01
N PRO A 65 -11.33 21.60 10.26
CA PRO A 65 -10.88 22.91 10.68
C PRO A 65 -9.77 23.46 9.78
N GLU A 66 -9.87 24.73 9.37
CA GLU A 66 -8.90 25.36 8.46
C GLU A 66 -7.47 25.32 9.02
N GLU A 67 -7.31 25.44 10.32
CA GLU A 67 -6.02 25.37 10.99
C GLU A 67 -5.33 23.99 10.92
N MET A 68 -6.05 22.96 10.49
CA MET A 68 -5.50 21.62 10.26
C MET A 68 -5.02 21.43 8.82
N LEU A 69 -5.34 22.33 7.91
CA LEU A 69 -5.14 22.13 6.48
C LEU A 69 -3.82 22.72 6.01
N LEU A 70 -3.21 22.11 5.01
CA LEU A 70 -2.07 22.69 4.31
C LEU A 70 -2.43 24.05 3.73
N ALA A 71 -1.63 25.05 4.04
CA ALA A 71 -1.82 26.41 3.53
C ALA A 71 -1.38 26.50 2.05
N GLY A 72 -2.03 27.41 1.29
CA GLY A 72 -1.68 27.68 -0.10
C GLY A 72 -2.31 26.72 -1.14
N TYR A 73 -3.05 25.71 -0.71
CA TYR A 73 -3.88 24.92 -1.62
C TYR A 73 -5.29 25.51 -1.66
N GLU A 74 -5.57 26.29 -2.68
CA GLU A 74 -6.90 26.89 -2.91
C GLU A 74 -7.87 25.93 -3.63
N GLU A 75 -7.62 24.62 -3.58
CA GLU A 75 -8.48 23.66 -4.22
C GLU A 75 -9.80 23.48 -3.47
N GLU A 76 -10.87 23.38 -4.25
CA GLU A 76 -12.18 23.04 -3.70
C GLU A 76 -12.18 21.62 -3.14
N LEU A 77 -12.90 21.41 -2.03
CA LEU A 77 -13.18 20.06 -1.55
C LEU A 77 -13.69 19.18 -2.73
N PRO A 78 -13.25 17.91 -2.86
CA PRO A 78 -12.77 17.07 -1.75
C PRO A 78 -11.24 16.97 -1.60
N ASP A 79 -10.43 17.70 -2.34
CA ASP A 79 -8.98 17.47 -2.47
C ASP A 79 -8.12 18.32 -1.52
N ARG A 80 -8.60 18.60 -0.32
CA ARG A 80 -7.81 19.27 0.72
C ARG A 80 -7.08 18.25 1.61
N TYR A 81 -5.92 18.65 2.10
CA TYR A 81 -5.01 17.79 2.84
C TYR A 81 -4.65 18.40 4.19
N PHE A 82 -4.43 17.53 5.15
CA PHE A 82 -3.95 17.91 6.47
C PHE A 82 -2.46 18.25 6.45
N ASP A 83 -2.08 19.24 7.24
CA ASP A 83 -0.70 19.57 7.52
C ASP A 83 -0.16 18.68 8.67
N PRO A 84 0.80 17.78 8.40
CA PRO A 84 1.33 16.89 9.44
C PRO A 84 2.14 17.62 10.52
N THR A 85 2.45 18.91 10.35
CA THR A 85 3.16 19.71 11.37
C THR A 85 2.21 20.23 12.44
N VAL A 86 0.90 20.16 12.24
CA VAL A 86 -0.13 20.64 13.17
C VAL A 86 -0.48 19.57 14.21
N GLU A 87 -0.43 19.91 15.49
CA GLU A 87 -0.67 18.93 16.57
C GLU A 87 -2.04 18.28 16.51
N SER A 88 -3.11 19.00 16.14
CA SER A 88 -4.45 18.43 16.02
C SER A 88 -4.55 17.38 14.90
N VAL A 89 -3.71 17.44 13.85
CA VAL A 89 -3.59 16.39 12.83
C VAL A 89 -2.92 15.15 13.41
N ARG A 90 -1.88 15.32 14.22
CA ARG A 90 -1.20 14.22 14.91
C ARG A 90 -2.14 13.54 15.92
N GLU A 91 -2.96 14.34 16.63
CA GLU A 91 -4.02 13.81 17.51
C GLU A 91 -5.08 13.03 16.73
N TYR A 92 -5.47 13.50 15.56
CA TYR A 92 -6.38 12.79 14.66
C TYR A 92 -5.79 11.42 14.24
N ILE A 93 -4.52 11.36 13.83
CA ILE A 93 -3.85 10.10 13.48
C ILE A 93 -3.88 9.15 14.69
N ARG A 94 -3.50 9.61 15.88
CA ARG A 94 -3.58 8.80 17.12
C ARG A 94 -4.99 8.26 17.38
N LYS A 95 -6.02 9.08 17.14
CA LYS A 95 -7.42 8.67 17.28
C LYS A 95 -7.80 7.57 16.29
N CYS A 96 -7.37 7.67 15.02
CA CYS A 96 -7.61 6.62 14.04
C CYS A 96 -7.05 5.28 14.51
N PHE A 97 -5.80 5.23 14.93
CA PHE A 97 -5.16 3.99 15.39
C PHE A 97 -5.77 3.46 16.70
N ALA A 98 -6.16 4.32 17.63
CA ALA A 98 -6.90 3.91 18.83
C ALA A 98 -8.23 3.23 18.46
N THR A 99 -8.94 3.78 17.47
CA THR A 99 -10.19 3.20 16.94
C THR A 99 -9.93 1.85 16.27
N TYR A 100 -8.86 1.70 15.47
CA TYR A 100 -8.53 0.43 14.82
C TYR A 100 -8.22 -0.68 15.83
N ARG A 101 -7.50 -0.36 16.92
CA ARG A 101 -7.28 -1.30 18.03
C ARG A 101 -8.59 -1.70 18.70
N GLU A 102 -9.46 -0.73 18.97
CA GLU A 102 -10.77 -1.01 19.58
C GLU A 102 -11.62 -1.92 18.68
N TRP A 103 -11.58 -1.74 17.37
CA TRP A 103 -12.22 -2.61 16.40
C TRP A 103 -11.50 -3.96 16.26
N GLY A 104 -10.23 -4.01 16.63
CA GLY A 104 -9.42 -5.21 16.60
C GLY A 104 -8.68 -5.44 15.31
N TYR A 105 -8.31 -4.41 14.59
CA TYR A 105 -7.42 -4.50 13.42
C TYR A 105 -5.96 -4.55 13.86
N GLU A 106 -5.17 -5.33 13.13
CA GLU A 106 -3.79 -5.69 13.48
C GLU A 106 -2.78 -5.32 12.39
N MET A 107 -3.25 -4.76 11.27
CA MET A 107 -2.44 -4.24 10.18
C MET A 107 -3.05 -2.98 9.61
N VAL A 108 -2.22 -2.00 9.28
CA VAL A 108 -2.65 -0.78 8.59
C VAL A 108 -1.73 -0.50 7.41
N LYS A 109 -2.32 -0.42 6.21
CA LYS A 109 -1.69 0.14 5.01
C LYS A 109 -2.01 1.62 4.96
N HIS A 110 -1.03 2.47 5.26
CA HIS A 110 -1.18 3.91 5.08
C HIS A 110 -0.66 4.34 3.71
N ASP A 111 -1.42 5.19 3.06
CA ASP A 111 -1.22 5.52 1.65
C ASP A 111 -1.24 7.03 1.40
N PHE A 112 -0.76 7.43 0.23
CA PHE A 112 -0.80 8.78 -0.32
C PHE A 112 -0.02 9.86 0.46
N THR A 113 0.77 9.50 1.48
CA THR A 113 1.43 10.50 2.32
C THR A 113 2.35 11.43 1.54
N THR A 114 3.06 10.93 0.52
CA THR A 114 3.90 11.77 -0.34
C THR A 114 3.06 12.69 -1.23
N PHE A 115 2.05 12.12 -1.89
CA PHE A 115 1.18 12.89 -2.78
C PHE A 115 0.42 13.98 -2.01
N ASP A 116 -0.12 13.64 -0.84
CA ASP A 116 -0.92 14.57 -0.04
C ASP A 116 -0.09 15.77 0.48
N MET A 117 1.19 15.53 0.79
CA MET A 117 2.10 16.63 1.20
C MET A 117 2.61 17.48 0.04
N PHE A 118 3.00 16.83 -1.07
CA PHE A 118 3.76 17.52 -2.13
C PHE A 118 2.97 17.69 -3.43
N ARG A 119 1.74 17.16 -3.51
CA ARG A 119 0.88 17.16 -4.72
C ARG A 119 1.56 16.53 -5.93
N ARG A 120 2.49 15.61 -5.68
CA ARG A 120 3.27 14.93 -6.70
C ARG A 120 3.50 13.47 -6.33
N TRP A 121 3.45 12.63 -7.34
CA TRP A 121 3.90 11.26 -7.23
C TRP A 121 5.44 11.22 -7.17
N GLY A 122 6.00 10.16 -6.58
CA GLY A 122 7.46 10.03 -6.47
C GLY A 122 8.19 10.09 -7.82
N HIS A 123 7.62 9.50 -8.88
CA HIS A 123 8.17 9.59 -10.23
C HIS A 123 8.13 11.01 -10.80
N SER A 124 7.05 11.76 -10.58
CA SER A 124 6.95 13.15 -11.03
C SER A 124 7.99 14.06 -10.38
N MET A 125 8.36 13.79 -9.13
CA MET A 125 9.41 14.53 -8.43
C MET A 125 10.78 14.35 -9.10
N ILE A 126 11.05 13.16 -9.63
CA ILE A 126 12.30 12.86 -10.33
C ILE A 126 12.33 13.57 -11.70
N GLU A 127 11.22 13.53 -12.43
CA GLU A 127 11.11 14.08 -13.79
C GLU A 127 11.18 15.62 -13.80
N ASP A 128 10.45 16.26 -12.90
CA ASP A 128 10.35 17.70 -12.84
C ASP A 128 11.50 18.38 -12.06
N GLY A 129 12.22 17.61 -11.26
CA GLY A 129 13.34 18.10 -10.45
C GLY A 129 12.92 19.09 -9.34
N ASP A 130 11.63 19.22 -9.07
CA ASP A 130 11.10 20.21 -8.15
C ASP A 130 9.99 19.61 -7.26
N MET A 131 10.31 19.37 -6.00
CA MET A 131 9.38 18.87 -5.00
C MET A 131 8.44 19.94 -4.46
N THR A 132 8.71 21.21 -4.71
CA THR A 132 8.08 22.32 -3.98
C THR A 132 7.53 23.41 -4.91
N LYS A 133 7.11 23.07 -6.11
CA LYS A 133 6.38 24.04 -6.97
C LYS A 133 5.03 24.38 -6.39
N GLY A 134 4.80 25.65 -6.13
CA GLY A 134 3.53 26.21 -5.68
C GLY A 134 3.69 27.11 -4.46
N ASP A 135 2.63 27.79 -4.13
CA ASP A 135 2.58 28.74 -3.01
C ASP A 135 2.20 28.06 -1.66
N TRP A 136 2.17 26.72 -1.62
CA TRP A 136 1.87 25.98 -0.42
C TRP A 136 3.06 25.91 0.54
N GLN A 137 2.78 25.81 1.82
CA GLN A 137 3.80 25.61 2.85
C GLN A 137 3.21 24.91 4.06
N PHE A 138 4.08 24.24 4.82
CA PHE A 138 3.72 23.75 6.15
C PHE A 138 3.55 24.90 7.14
N HIS A 139 2.71 24.71 8.15
CA HIS A 139 2.57 25.68 9.26
C HIS A 139 3.89 25.82 10.03
N ASP A 140 4.60 24.73 10.25
CA ASP A 140 5.95 24.76 10.83
C ASP A 140 7.00 24.89 9.72
N THR A 141 7.37 26.10 9.39
CA THR A 141 8.41 26.42 8.39
C THR A 141 9.85 26.30 8.94
N THR A 142 10.03 25.88 10.17
CA THR A 142 11.37 25.68 10.77
C THR A 142 11.99 24.35 10.44
N LYS A 143 11.21 23.40 9.93
CA LYS A 143 11.62 22.05 9.54
C LYS A 143 11.83 21.91 8.04
N THR A 144 12.77 21.08 7.67
CA THR A 144 12.92 20.62 6.28
C THR A 144 11.82 19.63 5.92
N ASN A 145 11.54 19.47 4.62
CA ASN A 145 10.57 18.48 4.14
C ASN A 145 10.90 17.05 4.64
N ALA A 146 12.18 16.68 4.68
CA ALA A 146 12.60 15.37 5.17
C ALA A 146 12.29 15.18 6.67
N GLU A 147 12.48 16.22 7.48
CA GLU A 147 12.14 16.19 8.91
C GLU A 147 10.63 16.09 9.14
N VAL A 148 9.82 16.78 8.32
CA VAL A 148 8.35 16.68 8.38
C VAL A 148 7.88 15.27 8.01
N VAL A 149 8.41 14.70 6.92
CA VAL A 149 8.07 13.33 6.50
C VAL A 149 8.45 12.32 7.56
N LEU A 150 9.67 12.40 8.09
CA LEU A 150 10.17 11.49 9.12
C LEU A 150 9.35 11.61 10.41
N GLN A 151 8.99 12.83 10.81
CA GLN A 151 8.11 13.06 11.96
C GLN A 151 6.74 12.39 11.76
N LEU A 152 6.13 12.55 10.60
CA LEU A 152 4.85 11.89 10.29
C LEU A 152 4.97 10.36 10.40
N TYR A 153 6.05 9.77 9.89
CA TYR A 153 6.24 8.31 9.96
C TYR A 153 6.42 7.82 11.40
N HIS A 154 7.14 8.57 12.22
CA HIS A 154 7.23 8.29 13.66
C HIS A 154 5.88 8.46 14.37
N ASP A 155 5.11 9.50 14.05
CA ASP A 155 3.77 9.70 14.62
C ASP A 155 2.82 8.55 14.27
N ILE A 156 2.89 8.04 13.05
CA ILE A 156 2.15 6.85 12.61
C ILE A 156 2.62 5.61 13.36
N ARG A 157 3.94 5.40 13.49
CA ARG A 157 4.51 4.26 14.24
C ARG A 157 4.12 4.30 15.73
N ASP A 158 4.25 5.44 16.37
CA ASP A 158 3.91 5.63 17.78
C ASP A 158 2.41 5.40 18.01
N ALA A 159 1.58 5.89 17.09
CA ALA A 159 0.14 5.64 17.13
C ALA A 159 -0.20 4.16 16.91
N ALA A 160 0.49 3.45 16.04
CA ALA A 160 0.32 2.02 15.80
C ALA A 160 0.81 1.16 16.98
N GLY A 161 1.86 1.59 17.68
CA GLY A 161 2.51 0.80 18.72
C GLY A 161 3.06 -0.53 18.15
N ASP A 162 3.24 -1.52 19.01
CA ASP A 162 3.75 -2.84 18.62
C ASP A 162 2.64 -3.80 18.15
N ASP A 163 1.37 -3.42 18.36
CA ASP A 163 0.21 -4.28 18.10
C ASP A 163 -0.26 -4.26 16.65
N ILE A 164 0.07 -3.20 15.90
CA ILE A 164 -0.36 -2.99 14.53
C ILE A 164 0.85 -2.98 13.60
N SER A 165 0.89 -3.95 12.67
CA SER A 165 1.87 -3.96 11.57
C SER A 165 1.58 -2.86 10.56
N LEU A 166 2.61 -2.17 10.08
CA LEU A 166 2.47 -1.06 9.13
C LEU A 166 2.95 -1.45 7.74
N ILE A 167 2.16 -1.07 6.74
CA ILE A 167 2.54 -1.07 5.33
C ILE A 167 2.60 0.39 4.87
N GLY A 168 3.78 0.87 4.50
CA GLY A 168 3.94 2.16 3.85
C GLY A 168 3.63 2.07 2.35
N CYS A 169 2.73 2.91 1.86
CA CYS A 169 2.39 3.03 0.45
C CYS A 169 2.47 4.49 0.02
N ASN A 170 2.92 4.78 -1.20
CA ASN A 170 3.17 6.14 -1.67
C ASN A 170 3.98 7.00 -0.68
N THR A 171 5.05 6.44 -0.17
CA THR A 171 5.93 7.05 0.82
C THR A 171 7.29 7.40 0.20
N ILE A 172 8.05 8.25 0.89
CA ILE A 172 9.49 8.38 0.64
C ILE A 172 10.17 7.19 1.34
N SER A 173 10.26 6.09 0.62
CA SER A 173 10.49 4.75 1.18
C SER A 173 11.75 4.62 2.04
N HIS A 174 12.85 5.29 1.68
CA HIS A 174 14.09 5.22 2.47
C HIS A 174 13.99 5.90 3.84
N LEU A 175 13.06 6.86 4.01
CA LEU A 175 12.76 7.44 5.31
C LEU A 175 11.89 6.54 6.19
N GLY A 176 11.26 5.51 5.60
CA GLY A 176 10.50 4.48 6.31
C GLY A 176 11.35 3.32 6.83
N ALA A 177 12.66 3.31 6.52
CA ALA A 177 13.57 2.23 6.92
C ALA A 177 13.63 2.07 8.45
N GLY A 178 13.33 0.86 8.94
CA GLY A 178 13.26 0.57 10.37
C GLY A 178 12.03 1.12 11.10
N ILE A 179 11.10 1.76 10.39
CA ILE A 179 9.84 2.29 10.96
C ILE A 179 8.66 1.41 10.55
N PHE A 180 8.61 0.96 9.29
CA PHE A 180 7.54 0.11 8.78
C PHE A 180 8.03 -1.33 8.62
N GLU A 181 7.14 -2.29 8.88
CA GLU A 181 7.43 -3.71 8.64
C GLU A 181 7.45 -4.02 7.15
N ILE A 182 6.55 -3.39 6.39
CA ILE A 182 6.37 -3.65 4.95
C ILE A 182 6.34 -2.30 4.22
N GLN A 183 6.96 -2.26 3.05
CA GLN A 183 6.98 -1.08 2.19
C GLN A 183 6.63 -1.43 0.75
N ARG A 184 5.61 -0.79 0.23
CA ARG A 184 5.27 -0.81 -1.20
C ARG A 184 6.41 -0.20 -2.02
N ILE A 185 6.86 -0.88 -3.06
CA ILE A 185 8.04 -0.49 -3.84
C ILE A 185 7.76 -0.11 -5.29
N GLY A 186 6.57 -0.32 -5.77
CA GLY A 186 6.12 0.01 -7.14
C GLY A 186 4.72 0.61 -7.14
N ASP A 187 4.24 0.93 -8.33
CA ASP A 187 2.86 1.34 -8.58
C ASP A 187 1.93 0.12 -8.62
N ASP A 188 0.63 0.33 -8.79
CA ASP A 188 -0.38 -0.71 -8.72
C ASP A 188 -0.23 -1.80 -9.80
N THR A 189 -0.30 -3.05 -9.36
CA THR A 189 -0.38 -4.23 -10.23
C THR A 189 -1.81 -4.77 -10.30
N SER A 190 -2.76 -3.90 -10.57
CA SER A 190 -4.20 -4.12 -10.41
C SER A 190 -4.83 -5.25 -11.25
N GLY A 191 -4.05 -5.93 -12.11
CA GLY A 191 -4.55 -7.00 -13.00
C GLY A 191 -5.47 -6.49 -14.12
N ARG A 192 -5.44 -5.22 -14.43
CA ARG A 192 -6.15 -4.64 -15.57
C ARG A 192 -5.41 -4.85 -16.87
N GLU A 193 -4.09 -4.79 -16.81
CA GLU A 193 -3.17 -4.91 -17.92
C GLU A 193 -1.93 -5.68 -17.49
N TRP A 194 -1.33 -6.44 -18.41
CA TRP A 194 -0.14 -7.21 -18.10
C TRP A 194 1.13 -6.35 -18.04
N PHE A 195 1.27 -5.40 -18.97
CA PHE A 195 2.47 -4.57 -19.07
C PHE A 195 2.77 -3.78 -17.79
N PRO A 196 1.82 -3.03 -17.18
CA PRO A 196 2.04 -2.40 -15.87
C PRO A 196 2.43 -3.41 -14.78
N THR A 197 1.83 -4.61 -14.79
CA THR A 197 2.15 -5.64 -13.80
C THR A 197 3.62 -6.04 -13.83
N ILE A 198 4.20 -6.27 -15.00
CA ILE A 198 5.63 -6.64 -15.09
C ILE A 198 6.55 -5.46 -14.81
N HIS A 199 6.21 -4.25 -15.24
CA HIS A 199 7.01 -3.06 -14.99
C HIS A 199 6.96 -2.60 -13.54
N ASN A 200 5.80 -2.64 -12.89
CA ASN A 200 5.64 -2.21 -11.50
C ASN A 200 5.92 -3.35 -10.50
N GLY A 201 5.79 -4.60 -10.93
CA GLY A 201 6.02 -5.78 -10.09
C GLY A 201 7.41 -6.38 -10.30
N VAL A 202 7.64 -7.04 -11.43
CA VAL A 202 8.90 -7.77 -11.71
C VAL A 202 10.11 -6.86 -11.64
N ASN A 203 10.06 -5.72 -12.32
CA ASN A 203 11.13 -4.73 -12.29
C ASN A 203 11.41 -4.26 -10.85
N CYS A 204 10.36 -3.89 -10.11
CA CYS A 204 10.54 -3.36 -8.77
C CYS A 204 11.12 -4.41 -7.80
N ILE A 205 10.70 -5.67 -7.84
CA ILE A 205 11.33 -6.73 -7.04
C ILE A 205 12.82 -6.83 -7.39
N ALA A 206 13.16 -6.86 -8.69
CA ALA A 206 14.53 -7.03 -9.13
C ALA A 206 15.45 -5.92 -8.63
N PHE A 207 15.06 -4.66 -8.83
CA PHE A 207 15.92 -3.51 -8.55
C PHE A 207 15.85 -3.03 -7.08
N ARG A 208 14.88 -3.52 -6.31
CA ARG A 208 14.73 -3.22 -4.89
C ARG A 208 15.04 -4.40 -3.97
N ALA A 209 15.43 -5.57 -4.52
CA ALA A 209 15.72 -6.78 -3.76
C ALA A 209 16.73 -6.55 -2.62
N ALA A 210 17.75 -5.71 -2.82
CA ALA A 210 18.74 -5.38 -1.79
C ALA A 210 18.17 -4.65 -0.56
N GLN A 211 16.97 -4.09 -0.65
CA GLN A 211 16.28 -3.43 0.46
C GLN A 211 15.45 -4.42 1.30
N HIS A 212 15.14 -5.59 0.73
CA HIS A 212 14.31 -6.59 1.38
C HIS A 212 14.99 -7.12 2.65
N ASN A 213 14.27 -7.04 3.77
CA ASN A 213 14.75 -7.38 5.11
C ASN A 213 15.97 -6.59 5.61
N ALA A 214 16.50 -5.64 4.82
CA ALA A 214 17.51 -4.70 5.25
C ALA A 214 16.89 -3.41 5.82
N PHE A 215 15.85 -2.90 5.17
CA PHE A 215 15.10 -1.73 5.60
C PHE A 215 13.68 -2.10 6.07
N TYR A 216 13.02 -2.96 5.37
CA TYR A 216 11.66 -3.46 5.54
C TYR A 216 11.44 -4.67 4.63
N ALA A 217 10.34 -5.39 4.77
CA ALA A 217 9.91 -6.33 3.74
C ALA A 217 9.37 -5.55 2.53
N ILE A 218 9.95 -5.76 1.34
CA ILE A 218 9.46 -5.08 0.13
C ILE A 218 8.17 -5.70 -0.36
N ASP A 219 7.20 -4.85 -0.71
CA ASP A 219 5.89 -5.23 -1.25
C ASP A 219 5.77 -4.76 -2.70
N ALA A 220 5.68 -5.69 -3.63
CA ALA A 220 5.52 -5.41 -5.06
C ALA A 220 4.05 -5.38 -5.50
N ASP A 221 3.15 -5.13 -4.55
CA ASP A 221 1.71 -5.15 -4.73
C ASP A 221 1.12 -6.56 -4.89
N CYS A 222 -0.18 -6.63 -5.13
CA CYS A 222 -0.92 -7.87 -5.15
C CYS A 222 -0.81 -8.63 -6.48
N VAL A 223 -0.93 -9.94 -6.39
CA VAL A 223 -1.24 -10.76 -7.55
C VAL A 223 -2.74 -10.70 -7.78
N ALA A 224 -3.16 -9.81 -8.68
CA ALA A 224 -4.55 -9.69 -9.05
C ALA A 224 -4.92 -10.75 -10.10
N ILE A 225 -6.00 -11.50 -9.84
CA ILE A 225 -6.53 -12.52 -10.76
C ILE A 225 -7.85 -12.01 -11.30
N THR A 226 -7.86 -11.61 -12.57
CA THR A 226 -8.99 -10.93 -13.20
C THR A 226 -9.33 -11.57 -14.56
N LYS A 227 -10.41 -11.11 -15.19
CA LYS A 227 -10.76 -11.51 -16.57
C LYS A 227 -9.93 -10.79 -17.64
N LYS A 228 -9.16 -9.74 -17.25
CA LYS A 228 -8.45 -8.88 -18.19
C LYS A 228 -7.03 -9.35 -18.47
N VAL A 229 -6.41 -10.02 -17.50
CA VAL A 229 -5.10 -10.65 -17.65
C VAL A 229 -5.28 -12.15 -17.68
N GLU A 230 -4.73 -12.81 -18.69
CA GLU A 230 -4.80 -14.25 -18.82
C GLU A 230 -4.19 -14.95 -17.61
N TRP A 231 -4.84 -16.01 -17.14
CA TRP A 231 -4.40 -16.76 -15.97
C TRP A 231 -2.94 -17.25 -16.06
N ARG A 232 -2.51 -17.73 -17.22
CA ARG A 232 -1.12 -18.17 -17.46
C ARG A 232 -0.08 -17.09 -17.14
N LEU A 233 -0.42 -15.82 -17.34
CA LEU A 233 0.45 -14.68 -17.01
C LEU A 233 0.43 -14.39 -15.51
N SER A 234 -0.77 -14.26 -14.95
CA SER A 234 -0.93 -14.07 -13.50
C SER A 234 -0.30 -15.21 -12.69
N GLN A 235 -0.30 -16.45 -13.20
CA GLN A 235 0.35 -17.60 -12.58
C GLN A 235 1.87 -17.45 -12.50
N ARG A 236 2.51 -16.87 -13.51
CA ARG A 236 3.98 -16.58 -13.48
C ARG A 236 4.32 -15.52 -12.45
N TRP A 237 3.50 -14.47 -12.42
CA TRP A 237 3.63 -13.42 -11.41
C TRP A 237 3.41 -13.98 -10.00
N LEU A 238 2.37 -14.80 -9.82
CA LEU A 238 2.10 -15.51 -8.57
C LEU A 238 3.28 -16.37 -8.13
N GLN A 239 3.89 -17.10 -9.06
CA GLN A 239 5.07 -17.93 -8.76
C GLN A 239 6.25 -17.08 -8.30
N LEU A 240 6.59 -16.00 -9.03
CA LEU A 240 7.70 -15.14 -8.66
C LEU A 240 7.49 -14.57 -7.26
N VAL A 241 6.33 -13.98 -6.95
CA VAL A 241 6.07 -13.38 -5.64
C VAL A 241 6.09 -14.45 -4.54
N ALA A 242 5.43 -15.58 -4.74
CA ALA A 242 5.36 -16.64 -3.72
C ALA A 242 6.73 -17.24 -3.38
N GLU A 243 7.63 -17.32 -4.35
CA GLU A 243 8.97 -17.94 -4.19
C GLU A 243 10.07 -16.90 -3.91
N SER A 244 9.77 -15.60 -3.97
CA SER A 244 10.76 -14.53 -3.81
C SER A 244 11.21 -14.28 -2.37
N GLY A 245 10.42 -14.70 -1.40
CA GLY A 245 10.61 -14.34 0.02
C GLY A 245 9.93 -13.04 0.43
N THR A 246 9.37 -12.28 -0.53
CA THR A 246 8.62 -11.05 -0.23
C THR A 246 7.20 -11.38 0.27
N PRO A 247 6.49 -10.46 0.93
CA PRO A 247 5.08 -10.64 1.26
C PRO A 247 4.26 -11.00 0.02
N LEU A 248 3.39 -12.01 0.14
CA LEU A 248 2.46 -12.39 -0.91
C LEU A 248 1.09 -11.80 -0.61
N PHE A 249 0.68 -10.80 -1.37
CA PHE A 249 -0.69 -10.31 -1.42
C PHE A 249 -1.40 -10.83 -2.68
N VAL A 250 -2.68 -11.19 -2.54
CA VAL A 250 -3.51 -11.63 -3.67
C VAL A 250 -4.84 -10.90 -3.65
N SER A 251 -5.32 -10.51 -4.82
CA SER A 251 -6.61 -9.83 -5.00
C SER A 251 -7.38 -10.49 -6.16
N PRO A 252 -7.99 -11.67 -5.93
CA PRO A 252 -8.73 -12.36 -6.97
C PRO A 252 -10.17 -11.89 -7.06
N LEU A 253 -10.70 -11.78 -8.27
CA LEU A 253 -12.14 -11.68 -8.48
C LEU A 253 -12.78 -13.07 -8.25
N PRO A 254 -13.80 -13.18 -7.39
CA PRO A 254 -14.40 -14.49 -7.07
C PRO A 254 -14.89 -15.27 -8.29
N GLU A 255 -15.42 -14.57 -9.30
CA GLU A 255 -15.98 -15.18 -10.50
C GLU A 255 -14.95 -15.77 -11.49
N VAL A 256 -13.64 -15.53 -11.26
CA VAL A 256 -12.57 -16.14 -12.10
C VAL A 256 -11.84 -17.26 -11.39
N LEU A 257 -12.19 -17.55 -10.13
CA LEU A 257 -11.56 -18.59 -9.35
C LEU A 257 -12.17 -19.97 -9.67
N GLY A 258 -11.50 -20.73 -10.53
CA GLY A 258 -11.76 -22.13 -10.76
C GLY A 258 -10.86 -23.05 -9.88
N PRO A 259 -11.03 -24.39 -10.03
CA PRO A 259 -10.21 -25.35 -9.26
C PRO A 259 -8.70 -25.15 -9.45
N GLU A 260 -8.25 -24.82 -10.66
CA GLU A 260 -6.83 -24.60 -10.98
C GLU A 260 -6.28 -23.38 -10.22
N GLN A 261 -6.99 -22.23 -10.26
CA GLN A 261 -6.59 -21.02 -9.56
C GLN A 261 -6.56 -21.23 -8.04
N MET A 262 -7.56 -21.90 -7.50
CA MET A 262 -7.63 -22.20 -6.07
C MET A 262 -6.48 -23.11 -5.60
N GLU A 263 -6.12 -24.13 -6.37
CA GLU A 263 -4.98 -25.00 -6.04
C GLU A 263 -3.65 -24.25 -6.13
N ALA A 264 -3.49 -23.40 -7.18
CA ALA A 264 -2.29 -22.57 -7.32
C ALA A 264 -2.14 -21.57 -6.16
N LEU A 265 -3.22 -20.89 -5.77
CA LEU A 265 -3.22 -19.98 -4.63
C LEU A 265 -2.85 -20.70 -3.32
N LYS A 266 -3.48 -21.86 -3.04
CA LYS A 266 -3.19 -22.65 -1.85
C LYS A 266 -1.71 -23.03 -1.78
N LYS A 267 -1.16 -23.56 -2.87
CA LYS A 267 0.26 -23.91 -2.97
C LYS A 267 1.16 -22.68 -2.78
N SER A 268 0.81 -21.55 -3.38
CA SER A 268 1.58 -20.32 -3.27
C SER A 268 1.59 -19.76 -1.84
N PHE A 269 0.46 -19.78 -1.13
CA PHE A 269 0.41 -19.42 0.28
C PHE A 269 1.21 -20.40 1.16
N GLU A 270 1.19 -21.70 0.88
CA GLU A 270 2.01 -22.67 1.60
C GLU A 270 3.52 -22.42 1.41
N ILE A 271 3.95 -22.04 0.21
CA ILE A 271 5.33 -21.66 -0.09
C ILE A 271 5.68 -20.36 0.63
N ALA A 272 4.93 -19.28 0.39
CA ALA A 272 5.20 -17.97 0.96
C ALA A 272 5.23 -17.98 2.49
N SER A 273 4.38 -18.81 3.14
CA SER A 273 4.35 -18.94 4.60
C SER A 273 5.61 -19.57 5.20
N LYS A 274 6.42 -20.25 4.41
CA LYS A 274 7.64 -20.96 4.84
C LYS A 274 8.92 -20.34 4.30
N THR A 275 8.80 -19.48 3.30
CA THR A 275 9.96 -18.93 2.60
C THR A 275 10.69 -17.93 3.47
N GLN A 276 12.00 -18.16 3.65
CA GLN A 276 12.91 -17.27 4.35
C GLN A 276 14.02 -16.74 3.42
N ALA A 277 14.14 -17.31 2.23
CA ALA A 277 15.18 -16.95 1.26
C ALA A 277 14.76 -15.75 0.43
N THR A 278 15.71 -14.86 0.19
CA THR A 278 15.55 -13.74 -0.74
C THR A 278 15.78 -14.21 -2.17
N CYS A 279 14.97 -13.75 -3.11
CA CYS A 279 15.21 -13.98 -4.52
C CYS A 279 16.44 -13.20 -5.03
N GLU A 280 17.05 -13.70 -6.11
CA GLU A 280 18.12 -13.01 -6.79
C GLU A 280 17.83 -12.92 -8.29
N PRO A 281 17.67 -11.71 -8.87
CA PRO A 281 17.57 -11.55 -10.31
C PRO A 281 18.97 -11.73 -10.94
N LEU A 282 19.12 -12.69 -11.86
CA LEU A 282 20.45 -13.07 -12.38
C LEU A 282 20.91 -12.21 -13.58
N ASP A 283 19.96 -11.63 -14.30
CA ASP A 283 20.22 -10.85 -15.52
C ASP A 283 19.79 -9.36 -15.39
N TRP A 284 19.64 -8.86 -14.15
CA TRP A 284 19.19 -7.49 -13.88
C TRP A 284 20.13 -6.39 -14.42
N MET A 285 21.40 -6.70 -14.65
CA MET A 285 22.34 -5.77 -15.26
C MET A 285 22.19 -5.69 -16.79
N GLU A 286 21.49 -6.63 -17.40
CA GLU A 286 21.35 -6.78 -18.85
C GLU A 286 19.97 -6.29 -19.34
N THR A 287 18.94 -6.37 -18.48
CA THR A 287 17.57 -6.04 -18.84
C THR A 287 16.82 -5.35 -17.69
N ARG A 288 15.81 -4.54 -18.04
CA ARG A 288 14.87 -3.93 -17.08
C ARG A 288 13.81 -4.92 -16.56
N LEU A 289 13.64 -6.05 -17.26
CA LEU A 289 12.72 -7.11 -16.90
C LEU A 289 13.47 -8.43 -16.79
N PRO A 290 14.16 -8.67 -15.66
CA PRO A 290 14.91 -9.89 -15.46
C PRO A 290 14.07 -11.13 -15.69
N ALA A 291 14.55 -11.99 -16.57
CA ALA A 291 13.91 -13.24 -16.91
C ALA A 291 14.46 -14.41 -16.10
N ARG A 292 15.72 -14.34 -15.66
CA ARG A 292 16.40 -15.39 -14.91
C ARG A 292 16.52 -15.01 -13.44
N TRP A 293 16.12 -15.94 -12.58
CA TRP A 293 16.04 -15.73 -11.13
C TRP A 293 16.56 -16.93 -10.37
N THR A 294 17.21 -16.68 -9.24
CA THR A 294 17.33 -17.69 -8.19
C THR A 294 16.13 -17.61 -7.29
N LEU A 295 15.28 -18.64 -7.26
CA LEU A 295 14.12 -18.77 -6.41
C LEU A 295 14.21 -20.07 -5.61
N LEU A 296 14.11 -20.01 -4.29
CA LEU A 296 14.20 -21.17 -3.39
C LEU A 296 15.46 -22.01 -3.66
N GLY A 297 16.58 -21.33 -3.99
CA GLY A 297 17.87 -22.00 -4.25
C GLY A 297 17.99 -22.70 -5.62
N ARG A 298 17.06 -22.49 -6.54
CA ARG A 298 17.10 -23.03 -7.91
C ARG A 298 16.99 -21.90 -8.94
N GLU A 299 17.62 -22.08 -10.07
CA GLU A 299 17.45 -21.15 -11.22
C GLU A 299 16.09 -21.42 -11.88
N VAL A 300 15.35 -20.32 -12.12
CA VAL A 300 14.06 -20.30 -12.80
C VAL A 300 14.10 -19.24 -13.89
N SER A 301 13.54 -19.55 -15.03
CA SER A 301 13.42 -18.60 -16.15
C SER A 301 11.96 -18.33 -16.46
N PHE A 302 11.65 -17.05 -16.68
CA PHE A 302 10.32 -16.60 -17.10
C PHE A 302 10.42 -15.90 -18.47
N ASP A 303 9.42 -16.08 -19.28
CA ASP A 303 9.18 -15.24 -20.45
C ASP A 303 8.06 -14.25 -20.11
N TRP A 304 8.41 -12.98 -19.89
CA TRP A 304 7.47 -11.95 -19.49
C TRP A 304 6.75 -11.30 -20.65
N GLU A 305 7.39 -11.21 -21.81
CA GLU A 305 6.90 -10.46 -22.97
C GLU A 305 6.09 -11.33 -23.93
N HIS A 306 6.54 -12.59 -24.14
CA HIS A 306 5.93 -13.54 -25.06
C HIS A 306 5.60 -14.85 -24.35
N PRO A 307 4.60 -14.84 -23.47
CA PRO A 307 4.30 -16.00 -22.64
C PRO A 307 3.69 -17.16 -23.42
N GLY A 308 4.51 -17.78 -24.25
CA GLY A 308 4.23 -19.02 -24.97
C GLY A 308 3.22 -18.89 -26.11
N GLU A 309 3.71 -18.98 -27.32
CA GLU A 309 2.96 -19.58 -28.41
C GLU A 309 2.69 -21.06 -28.09
#